data_8194fbc33db653f95283fcf377ae2416
#
_entry.id   8194fbc33db653f95283fcf377ae2416
#
_cell.length_a   1.000
_cell.length_b   1.000
_cell.length_c   1.000
_cell.angle_alpha   90.00
_cell.angle_beta   90.00
_cell.angle_gamma   90.00
#
_symmetry.space_group_name_H-M   'P 1'
#
loop_
_entity.id
_entity.type
_entity.pdbx_description
1 polymer ?
#
loop_
_entity_poly.entity_id
_entity_poly.type
_entity_poly.pdbx_seq_one_letter_code
_entity_poly.pdbx_strand_id
1 'polypeptide(L)'
;VKEVKRLLPIIVIVVLAIGIPAGLWLARDKDPYTTQPAPQLPTPPLKELAERRGVQVGSFASLKYLRERAYTDILSSQFEYAIIDGEPNWKFEDHTLRPTKDTFDFTQMDQVFDFADQNDMPVRVQHLLWGDEKWLPDWLKQGNYSKPELLEIIRNHITTVGAHYKGQVREYTVVNEAFSRKLLTGGNKDWWGERLGEEYIDNAFRWARDADPNAILILNDFGNETEGDISNLMYDYIKAAKARGVPIDGLGMQMHIDATNAPSKDKVVSNMKRFNELGVKIYITEFDVNMHAVKNSKEDEDQQQAKIYGELLEACLEVGAANCPNFGFLGLIDRQSWYRGIGLEDANPLLFNEDYSPKPAFFAIRNTLEKK
;
A
#
# COMPACT_ATOMS: atom_id res chain seq x y z
N VAL A 1 18.29 -46.30 67.13
CA VAL A 1 18.42 -45.52 65.93
C VAL A 1 17.60 -46.24 64.86
N LYS A 2 16.35 -45.73 64.57
CA LYS A 2 15.48 -46.28 63.55
C LYS A 2 15.38 -45.29 62.39
N GLU A 3 15.84 -45.70 61.23
CA GLU A 3 15.60 -44.99 59.95
C GLU A 3 14.14 -45.04 59.58
N VAL A 4 13.55 -43.85 59.31
CA VAL A 4 12.23 -43.71 58.76
C VAL A 4 12.37 -43.41 57.27
N LYS A 5 12.11 -44.44 56.43
CA LYS A 5 11.97 -44.25 54.99
C LYS A 5 10.69 -43.52 54.69
N ARG A 6 10.80 -42.28 54.13
CA ARG A 6 9.66 -41.56 53.57
C ARG A 6 9.37 -42.06 52.14
N LEU A 7 8.24 -42.69 51.97
CA LEU A 7 7.66 -43.01 50.69
C LEU A 7 7.04 -41.72 50.11
N LEU A 8 7.51 -41.25 48.97
CA LEU A 8 6.81 -40.26 48.14
C LEU A 8 5.74 -40.96 47.32
N PRO A 9 4.52 -40.45 47.26
CA PRO A 9 3.51 -40.97 46.32
C PRO A 9 3.83 -40.50 44.91
N ILE A 10 3.94 -41.44 43.98
CA ILE A 10 3.99 -41.20 42.56
C ILE A 10 2.57 -40.77 42.12
N ILE A 11 2.39 -39.48 41.79
CA ILE A 11 1.18 -39.00 41.12
C ILE A 11 1.28 -39.38 39.66
N VAL A 12 0.54 -40.40 39.26
CA VAL A 12 0.33 -40.73 37.84
C VAL A 12 -0.70 -39.73 37.30
N ILE A 13 -0.23 -38.75 36.51
CA ILE A 13 -1.10 -37.88 35.76
C ILE A 13 -1.59 -38.68 34.52
N VAL A 14 -2.83 -39.17 34.60
CA VAL A 14 -3.52 -39.72 33.43
C VAL A 14 -3.93 -38.53 32.56
N VAL A 15 -3.19 -38.25 31.51
CA VAL A 15 -3.62 -37.33 30.45
C VAL A 15 -4.71 -38.05 29.64
N LEU A 16 -5.96 -37.74 29.99
CA LEU A 16 -7.10 -38.07 29.09
C LEU A 16 -6.97 -37.25 27.84
N ALA A 17 -6.42 -37.85 26.79
CA ALA A 17 -6.54 -37.35 25.43
C ALA A 17 -8.02 -37.37 25.06
N ILE A 18 -8.70 -36.24 25.24
CA ILE A 18 -10.02 -36.01 24.67
C ILE A 18 -9.77 -35.90 23.14
N GLY A 19 -9.99 -37.03 22.47
CA GLY A 19 -9.98 -37.07 21.00
C GLY A 19 -11.09 -36.13 20.49
N ILE A 20 -10.71 -34.97 19.98
CA ILE A 20 -11.59 -34.15 19.17
C ILE A 20 -11.96 -34.99 17.96
N PRO A 21 -13.25 -35.29 17.73
CA PRO A 21 -13.62 -36.12 16.58
C PRO A 21 -13.14 -35.43 15.30
N ALA A 22 -12.43 -36.18 14.48
CA ALA A 22 -11.89 -35.74 13.16
C ALA A 22 -12.96 -35.15 12.21
N GLY A 23 -14.25 -35.28 12.55
CA GLY A 23 -15.37 -34.70 11.80
C GLY A 23 -15.60 -33.20 12.04
N LEU A 24 -15.04 -32.58 13.10
CA LEU A 24 -15.19 -31.14 13.35
C LEU A 24 -14.16 -30.27 12.60
N TRP A 25 -13.17 -30.92 11.95
CA TRP A 25 -12.19 -30.23 11.08
C TRP A 25 -12.67 -30.08 9.63
N LEU A 26 -13.79 -30.69 9.24
CA LEU A 26 -14.31 -30.70 7.85
C LEU A 26 -15.41 -29.69 7.59
N ALA A 27 -15.83 -28.89 8.58
CA ALA A 27 -16.82 -27.82 8.43
C ALA A 27 -16.19 -26.43 8.63
N ARG A 28 -14.97 -26.19 8.14
CA ARG A 28 -14.58 -24.85 7.73
C ARG A 28 -15.31 -24.59 6.42
N ASP A 29 -16.20 -23.62 6.41
CA ASP A 29 -16.74 -23.08 5.18
C ASP A 29 -15.59 -22.90 4.22
N LYS A 30 -15.57 -23.72 3.15
CA LYS A 30 -14.56 -23.56 2.11
C LYS A 30 -14.91 -22.25 1.44
N ASP A 31 -14.11 -21.24 1.70
CA ASP A 31 -14.18 -19.99 0.96
C ASP A 31 -14.24 -20.38 -0.54
N PRO A 32 -15.32 -20.02 -1.26
CA PRO A 32 -15.51 -20.47 -2.64
C PRO A 32 -14.37 -20.02 -3.56
N TYR A 33 -13.57 -19.02 -3.14
CA TYR A 33 -12.49 -18.45 -3.93
C TYR A 33 -11.13 -19.17 -3.76
N THR A 34 -10.93 -19.95 -2.71
CA THR A 34 -9.60 -20.57 -2.42
C THR A 34 -9.07 -21.47 -3.54
N THR A 35 -9.95 -22.11 -4.30
CA THR A 35 -9.56 -23.07 -5.37
C THR A 35 -9.97 -22.59 -6.75
N GLN A 36 -10.65 -21.46 -6.87
CA GLN A 36 -11.09 -20.94 -8.16
C GLN A 36 -9.85 -20.58 -9.02
N PRO A 37 -9.74 -21.11 -10.25
CA PRO A 37 -8.66 -20.73 -11.14
C PRO A 37 -8.87 -19.29 -11.64
N ALA A 38 -7.77 -18.62 -11.99
CA ALA A 38 -7.86 -17.34 -12.69
C ALA A 38 -8.63 -17.46 -14.02
N PRO A 39 -9.38 -16.44 -14.42
CA PRO A 39 -9.96 -16.38 -15.75
C PRO A 39 -8.85 -16.36 -16.81
N GLN A 40 -9.17 -16.82 -18.02
CA GLN A 40 -8.25 -16.68 -19.13
C GLN A 40 -8.14 -15.20 -19.53
N LEU A 41 -6.98 -14.60 -19.29
CA LEU A 41 -6.68 -13.23 -19.65
C LEU A 41 -5.94 -13.13 -21.00
N PRO A 42 -6.06 -12.01 -21.72
CA PRO A 42 -5.34 -11.79 -22.97
C PRO A 42 -3.82 -11.84 -22.81
N THR A 43 -3.12 -12.29 -23.83
CA THR A 43 -1.67 -12.25 -23.96
C THR A 43 -1.24 -11.16 -24.98
N PRO A 44 -0.07 -10.52 -24.79
CA PRO A 44 0.82 -10.61 -23.63
C PRO A 44 0.21 -10.00 -22.37
N PRO A 45 0.70 -10.34 -21.15
CA PRO A 45 0.18 -9.76 -19.89
C PRO A 45 0.49 -8.27 -19.77
N LEU A 46 -0.19 -7.58 -18.82
CA LEU A 46 -0.01 -6.12 -18.62
C LEU A 46 1.44 -5.75 -18.34
N LYS A 47 2.16 -6.52 -17.53
CA LYS A 47 3.57 -6.27 -17.19
C LYS A 47 4.48 -6.24 -18.42
N GLU A 48 4.29 -7.14 -19.38
CA GLU A 48 5.06 -7.14 -20.62
C GLU A 48 4.72 -5.95 -21.53
N LEU A 49 3.44 -5.55 -21.57
CA LEU A 49 3.03 -4.37 -22.32
C LEU A 49 3.59 -3.09 -21.70
N ALA A 50 3.60 -2.99 -20.39
CA ALA A 50 4.16 -1.87 -19.63
C ALA A 50 5.68 -1.77 -19.84
N GLU A 51 6.40 -2.91 -19.78
CA GLU A 51 7.83 -2.99 -20.05
C GLU A 51 8.20 -2.43 -21.44
N ARG A 52 7.41 -2.76 -22.47
CA ARG A 52 7.60 -2.22 -23.83
C ARG A 52 7.45 -0.70 -23.91
N ARG A 53 6.75 -0.11 -22.96
CA ARG A 53 6.57 1.36 -22.80
C ARG A 53 7.60 1.96 -21.83
N GLY A 54 8.48 1.13 -21.25
CA GLY A 54 9.50 1.51 -20.27
C GLY A 54 8.95 1.84 -18.89
N VAL A 55 7.68 1.53 -18.62
CA VAL A 55 7.03 1.70 -17.31
C VAL A 55 6.71 0.35 -16.68
N GLN A 56 6.43 0.34 -15.38
CA GLN A 56 6.06 -0.85 -14.64
C GLN A 56 4.65 -0.70 -14.06
N VAL A 57 3.90 -1.80 -14.00
CA VAL A 57 2.59 -1.85 -13.36
C VAL A 57 2.64 -2.75 -12.13
N GLY A 58 2.02 -2.32 -11.04
CA GLY A 58 1.95 -3.08 -9.79
C GLY A 58 0.57 -3.05 -9.17
N SER A 59 0.32 -3.98 -8.25
CA SER A 59 -0.92 -4.01 -7.49
C SER A 59 -0.68 -4.45 -6.06
N PHE A 60 -1.62 -4.17 -5.17
CA PHE A 60 -1.53 -4.58 -3.77
C PHE A 60 -1.55 -6.10 -3.64
N ALA A 61 -0.59 -6.59 -2.84
CA ALA A 61 -0.46 -7.97 -2.42
C ALA A 61 -0.93 -8.08 -0.96
N SER A 62 -2.22 -8.30 -0.75
CA SER A 62 -2.79 -8.40 0.59
C SER A 62 -2.79 -9.84 1.08
N LEU A 63 -2.22 -10.09 2.25
CA LEU A 63 -2.14 -11.41 2.89
C LEU A 63 -3.51 -12.11 2.97
N LYS A 64 -4.58 -11.36 3.20
CA LYS A 64 -5.96 -11.87 3.22
C LYS A 64 -6.33 -12.65 1.96
N TYR A 65 -5.87 -12.18 0.80
CA TYR A 65 -6.22 -12.74 -0.51
C TYR A 65 -5.15 -13.67 -1.10
N LEU A 66 -3.93 -13.72 -0.55
CA LEU A 66 -2.88 -14.62 -1.01
C LEU A 66 -3.21 -16.12 -0.86
N ARG A 67 -4.29 -16.45 -0.16
CA ARG A 67 -4.82 -17.84 -0.07
C ARG A 67 -5.72 -18.22 -1.25
N GLU A 68 -6.09 -17.28 -2.09
CA GLU A 68 -6.98 -17.46 -3.22
C GLU A 68 -6.16 -17.62 -4.50
N ARG A 69 -6.33 -18.78 -5.16
CA ARG A 69 -5.53 -19.12 -6.34
C ARG A 69 -5.68 -18.11 -7.47
N ALA A 70 -6.91 -17.70 -7.78
CA ALA A 70 -7.15 -16.72 -8.85
C ALA A 70 -6.47 -15.39 -8.56
N TYR A 71 -6.44 -14.96 -7.28
CA TYR A 71 -5.74 -13.74 -6.86
C TYR A 71 -4.25 -13.83 -7.14
N THR A 72 -3.59 -14.89 -6.66
CA THR A 72 -2.14 -15.06 -6.82
C THR A 72 -1.74 -15.26 -8.28
N ASP A 73 -2.54 -16.03 -9.05
CA ASP A 73 -2.29 -16.25 -10.47
C ASP A 73 -2.39 -14.94 -11.28
N ILE A 74 -3.38 -14.07 -11.00
CA ILE A 74 -3.52 -12.78 -11.69
C ILE A 74 -2.43 -11.82 -11.24
N LEU A 75 -2.20 -11.69 -9.92
CA LEU A 75 -1.21 -10.77 -9.37
C LEU A 75 0.18 -11.04 -9.97
N SER A 76 0.65 -12.27 -9.92
CA SER A 76 1.98 -12.64 -10.41
C SER A 76 2.09 -12.64 -11.94
N SER A 77 1.00 -12.95 -12.67
CA SER A 77 1.06 -12.98 -14.14
C SER A 77 0.91 -11.61 -14.79
N GLN A 78 0.07 -10.72 -14.24
CA GLN A 78 -0.27 -9.45 -14.87
C GLN A 78 0.59 -8.27 -14.39
N PHE A 79 1.12 -8.33 -13.17
CA PHE A 79 1.82 -7.20 -12.55
C PHE A 79 3.31 -7.52 -12.33
N GLU A 80 4.14 -6.49 -12.47
CA GLU A 80 5.59 -6.59 -12.32
C GLU A 80 6.01 -6.57 -10.85
N TYR A 81 5.36 -5.74 -10.02
CA TYR A 81 5.75 -5.55 -8.64
C TYR A 81 4.56 -5.64 -7.69
N ALA A 82 4.86 -6.07 -6.47
CA ALA A 82 3.91 -6.14 -5.37
C ALA A 82 3.96 -4.85 -4.53
N ILE A 83 2.80 -4.36 -4.13
CA ILE A 83 2.67 -3.27 -3.16
C ILE A 83 2.17 -3.91 -1.86
N ILE A 84 2.92 -3.76 -0.79
CA ILE A 84 2.53 -4.21 0.55
C ILE A 84 1.94 -3.02 1.29
N ASP A 85 0.66 -3.11 1.65
CA ASP A 85 -0.07 -2.11 2.42
C ASP A 85 -0.90 -2.79 3.51
N GLY A 86 -1.05 -2.12 4.64
CA GLY A 86 -1.70 -2.70 5.81
C GLY A 86 -0.69 -3.36 6.75
N GLU A 87 0.01 -4.38 6.29
CA GLU A 87 1.00 -5.11 7.08
C GLU A 87 2.17 -4.22 7.58
N PRO A 88 2.66 -3.21 6.83
CA PRO A 88 3.66 -2.27 7.33
C PRO A 88 3.14 -1.25 8.32
N ASN A 89 1.84 -1.06 8.45
CA ASN A 89 1.27 -0.12 9.41
C ASN A 89 1.58 -0.54 10.85
N TRP A 90 1.83 0.43 11.70
CA TRP A 90 2.18 0.18 13.11
C TRP A 90 1.09 -0.62 13.83
N LYS A 91 -0.17 -0.41 13.45
CA LYS A 91 -1.35 -1.20 13.82
C LYS A 91 -2.28 -1.25 12.61
N PHE A 92 -2.78 -2.42 12.25
CA PHE A 92 -3.75 -2.59 11.17
C PHE A 92 -4.75 -3.68 11.55
N GLU A 93 -6.05 -3.43 11.40
CA GLU A 93 -7.16 -4.36 11.69
C GLU A 93 -6.86 -5.42 12.79
N ASP A 94 -6.47 -6.63 12.38
CA ASP A 94 -6.14 -7.78 13.22
C ASP A 94 -4.63 -7.98 13.45
N HIS A 95 -3.80 -7.07 12.92
CA HIS A 95 -2.34 -7.12 12.99
C HIS A 95 -1.75 -5.85 13.60
N THR A 96 -0.62 -6.01 14.28
CA THR A 96 0.15 -4.89 14.83
C THR A 96 1.63 -5.16 14.62
N LEU A 97 2.24 -4.50 13.63
CA LEU A 97 3.67 -4.62 13.34
C LEU A 97 4.51 -4.24 14.55
N ARG A 98 4.05 -3.25 15.35
CA ARG A 98 4.76 -2.78 16.54
C ARG A 98 3.86 -2.84 17.78
N PRO A 99 3.66 -4.05 18.35
CA PRO A 99 2.73 -4.27 19.47
C PRO A 99 3.14 -3.55 20.76
N THR A 100 4.42 -3.32 20.99
CA THR A 100 4.94 -2.48 22.07
C THR A 100 6.03 -1.53 21.56
N LYS A 101 6.47 -0.60 22.40
CA LYS A 101 7.56 0.33 22.05
C LYS A 101 8.83 -0.40 21.56
N ASP A 102 9.12 -1.57 22.15
CA ASP A 102 10.40 -2.26 21.99
C ASP A 102 10.29 -3.58 21.21
N THR A 103 9.09 -3.97 20.75
CA THR A 103 8.88 -5.23 20.03
C THR A 103 8.25 -5.00 18.65
N PHE A 104 8.67 -5.82 17.70
CA PHE A 104 8.13 -5.87 16.34
C PHE A 104 7.66 -7.28 16.03
N ASP A 105 6.57 -7.41 15.27
CA ASP A 105 6.04 -8.65 14.73
C ASP A 105 5.99 -8.56 13.20
N PHE A 106 6.95 -9.15 12.54
CA PHE A 106 7.05 -9.17 11.09
C PHE A 106 6.30 -10.34 10.43
N THR A 107 5.67 -11.22 11.22
CA THR A 107 5.13 -12.51 10.76
C THR A 107 4.19 -12.37 9.56
N GLN A 108 3.31 -11.37 9.53
CA GLN A 108 2.38 -11.18 8.42
C GLN A 108 3.08 -10.56 7.21
N MET A 109 3.91 -9.56 7.44
CA MET A 109 4.66 -8.89 6.39
C MET A 109 5.63 -9.85 5.69
N ASP A 110 6.34 -10.71 6.45
CA ASP A 110 7.24 -11.75 5.92
C ASP A 110 6.52 -12.69 4.95
N GLN A 111 5.26 -13.08 5.22
CA GLN A 111 4.50 -13.95 4.33
C GLN A 111 4.20 -13.29 2.96
N VAL A 112 4.00 -11.96 2.94
CA VAL A 112 3.80 -11.25 1.67
C VAL A 112 5.13 -11.10 0.92
N PHE A 113 6.25 -10.89 1.64
CA PHE A 113 7.59 -10.92 1.04
C PHE A 113 7.95 -12.29 0.47
N ASP A 114 7.62 -13.38 1.18
CA ASP A 114 7.81 -14.75 0.69
C ASP A 114 7.04 -14.99 -0.62
N PHE A 115 5.81 -14.49 -0.72
CA PHE A 115 5.04 -14.57 -1.97
C PHE A 115 5.71 -13.77 -3.09
N ALA A 116 6.14 -12.55 -2.81
CA ALA A 116 6.78 -11.68 -3.79
C ALA A 116 8.10 -12.31 -4.30
N ASP A 117 8.94 -12.83 -3.41
CA ASP A 117 10.20 -13.50 -3.75
C ASP A 117 9.97 -14.75 -4.61
N GLN A 118 8.99 -15.60 -4.25
CA GLN A 118 8.63 -16.80 -5.02
C GLN A 118 8.13 -16.50 -6.44
N ASN A 119 7.71 -15.25 -6.71
CA ASN A 119 7.19 -14.83 -8.01
C ASN A 119 8.08 -13.78 -8.71
N ASP A 120 9.31 -13.59 -8.22
CA ASP A 120 10.28 -12.60 -8.76
C ASP A 120 9.70 -11.17 -8.84
N MET A 121 8.86 -10.78 -7.88
CA MET A 121 8.20 -9.47 -7.84
C MET A 121 8.96 -8.52 -6.92
N PRO A 122 9.55 -7.42 -7.45
CA PRO A 122 10.04 -6.34 -6.60
C PRO A 122 8.95 -5.80 -5.68
N VAL A 123 9.33 -5.29 -4.50
CA VAL A 123 8.37 -4.86 -3.47
C VAL A 123 8.42 -3.35 -3.26
N ARG A 124 7.23 -2.73 -3.19
CA ARG A 124 6.99 -1.42 -2.58
C ARG A 124 6.36 -1.61 -1.21
N VAL A 125 6.92 -0.99 -0.18
CA VAL A 125 6.36 -0.96 1.17
C VAL A 125 5.62 0.36 1.41
N GLN A 126 4.34 0.28 1.78
CA GLN A 126 3.47 1.40 2.16
C GLN A 126 2.84 1.10 3.53
N HIS A 127 3.06 1.89 4.58
CA HIS A 127 3.90 3.09 4.69
C HIS A 127 4.88 2.93 5.88
N LEU A 128 6.02 3.60 5.89
CA LEU A 128 6.85 3.59 7.11
C LEU A 128 6.21 4.47 8.20
N LEU A 129 5.69 5.64 7.83
CA LEU A 129 4.99 6.55 8.73
C LEU A 129 3.67 7.02 8.14
N TRP A 130 2.61 6.87 8.89
CA TRP A 130 1.30 7.43 8.63
C TRP A 130 0.73 8.03 9.91
N GLY A 131 0.33 9.31 9.87
CA GLY A 131 -0.13 10.05 11.04
C GLY A 131 -1.63 9.92 11.33
N ASP A 132 -2.34 8.95 10.73
CA ASP A 132 -3.73 8.65 11.10
C ASP A 132 -3.78 7.90 12.42
N GLU A 133 -4.41 8.51 13.45
CA GLU A 133 -4.54 7.92 14.80
C GLU A 133 -5.18 6.53 14.80
N LYS A 134 -6.00 6.21 13.82
CA LYS A 134 -6.64 4.90 13.67
C LYS A 134 -5.60 3.78 13.58
N TRP A 135 -4.49 4.04 12.90
CA TRP A 135 -3.44 3.08 12.60
C TRP A 135 -2.24 3.16 13.53
N LEU A 136 -2.32 4.01 14.56
CA LEU A 136 -1.29 4.10 15.59
C LEU A 136 -1.62 3.20 16.79
N PRO A 137 -0.66 2.47 17.36
CA PRO A 137 -0.88 1.61 18.50
C PRO A 137 -1.19 2.40 19.77
N ASP A 138 -1.94 1.80 20.67
CA ASP A 138 -2.41 2.48 21.88
C ASP A 138 -1.27 2.88 22.81
N TRP A 139 -0.20 2.07 22.90
CA TRP A 139 0.99 2.42 23.69
C TRP A 139 1.63 3.74 23.25
N LEU A 140 1.58 4.06 21.94
CA LEU A 140 2.11 5.30 21.38
C LEU A 140 1.19 6.49 21.70
N LYS A 141 -0.12 6.34 21.45
CA LYS A 141 -1.10 7.41 21.66
C LYS A 141 -1.29 7.80 23.12
N GLN A 142 -1.22 6.81 24.02
CA GLN A 142 -1.41 7.00 25.47
C GLN A 142 -0.11 7.33 26.20
N GLY A 143 1.03 7.19 25.54
CA GLY A 143 2.33 7.51 26.11
C GLY A 143 2.54 9.02 26.23
N ASN A 144 3.11 9.46 27.34
CA ASN A 144 3.49 10.86 27.54
C ASN A 144 4.95 11.08 27.09
N TYR A 145 5.16 11.06 25.77
CA TYR A 145 6.50 11.20 25.19
C TYR A 145 6.85 12.66 24.90
N SER A 146 8.06 13.05 25.25
CA SER A 146 8.66 14.30 24.78
C SER A 146 9.00 14.24 23.28
N LYS A 147 9.20 15.40 22.65
CA LYS A 147 9.58 15.48 21.23
C LYS A 147 10.85 14.68 20.90
N PRO A 148 11.95 14.72 21.66
CA PRO A 148 13.11 13.86 21.43
C PRO A 148 12.78 12.36 21.51
N GLU A 149 11.94 11.94 22.44
CA GLU A 149 11.53 10.53 22.56
C GLU A 149 10.68 10.07 21.37
N LEU A 150 9.77 10.91 20.87
CA LEU A 150 8.99 10.62 19.66
C LEU A 150 9.89 10.51 18.44
N LEU A 151 10.88 11.38 18.28
CA LEU A 151 11.84 11.29 17.17
C LEU A 151 12.67 10.00 17.25
N GLU A 152 13.09 9.57 18.45
CA GLU A 152 13.78 8.31 18.62
C GLU A 152 12.89 7.09 18.35
N ILE A 153 11.60 7.15 18.71
CA ILE A 153 10.61 6.13 18.39
C ILE A 153 10.46 5.96 16.88
N ILE A 154 10.36 7.07 16.12
CA ILE A 154 10.30 7.05 14.65
C ILE A 154 11.58 6.48 14.08
N ARG A 155 12.75 6.99 14.55
CA ARG A 155 14.05 6.52 14.08
C ARG A 155 14.20 5.01 14.27
N ASN A 156 13.91 4.52 15.48
CA ASN A 156 13.97 3.09 15.80
C ASN A 156 13.02 2.28 14.88
N HIS A 157 11.82 2.78 14.61
CA HIS A 157 10.89 2.10 13.70
C HIS A 157 11.48 1.97 12.30
N ILE A 158 11.87 3.09 11.68
CA ILE A 158 12.40 3.12 10.32
C ILE A 158 13.67 2.27 10.19
N THR A 159 14.59 2.37 11.15
CA THR A 159 15.84 1.60 11.09
C THR A 159 15.62 0.11 11.33
N THR A 160 14.67 -0.28 12.18
CA THR A 160 14.35 -1.70 12.43
C THR A 160 13.69 -2.34 11.21
N VAL A 161 12.66 -1.69 10.63
CA VAL A 161 11.99 -2.18 9.41
C VAL A 161 12.98 -2.20 8.23
N GLY A 162 13.74 -1.12 8.05
CA GLY A 162 14.73 -1.03 6.98
C GLY A 162 15.86 -2.05 7.11
N ALA A 163 16.31 -2.38 8.35
CA ALA A 163 17.31 -3.41 8.56
C ALA A 163 16.77 -4.83 8.30
N HIS A 164 15.52 -5.10 8.68
CA HIS A 164 14.88 -6.40 8.49
C HIS A 164 14.73 -6.74 6.99
N TYR A 165 14.30 -5.77 6.17
CA TYR A 165 14.07 -5.97 4.73
C TYR A 165 15.15 -5.37 3.83
N LYS A 166 16.34 -5.09 4.35
CA LYS A 166 17.43 -4.46 3.59
C LYS A 166 17.76 -5.19 2.30
N GLY A 167 17.68 -4.45 1.19
CA GLY A 167 17.95 -4.98 -0.14
C GLY A 167 16.83 -5.82 -0.76
N GLN A 168 15.72 -6.04 -0.03
CA GLN A 168 14.52 -6.72 -0.53
C GLN A 168 13.45 -5.71 -1.01
N VAL A 169 13.48 -4.49 -0.47
CA VAL A 169 12.54 -3.43 -0.82
C VAL A 169 13.12 -2.56 -1.92
N ARG A 170 12.38 -2.41 -3.01
CA ARG A 170 12.73 -1.49 -4.08
C ARG A 170 12.33 -0.05 -3.76
N GLU A 171 11.16 0.14 -3.14
CA GLU A 171 10.56 1.44 -2.90
C GLU A 171 9.91 1.50 -1.52
N TYR A 172 10.21 2.55 -0.76
CA TYR A 172 9.49 2.88 0.47
C TYR A 172 8.63 4.12 0.27
N THR A 173 7.35 4.03 0.56
CA THR A 173 6.57 5.20 0.93
C THR A 173 6.96 5.56 2.36
N VAL A 174 7.82 6.59 2.50
CA VAL A 174 8.42 6.94 3.80
C VAL A 174 7.41 7.64 4.70
N VAL A 175 6.72 8.65 4.16
CA VAL A 175 5.68 9.40 4.88
C VAL A 175 4.44 9.49 4.02
N ASN A 176 3.29 9.21 4.63
CA ASN A 176 1.98 9.21 4.00
C ASN A 176 1.07 10.28 4.58
N GLU A 177 0.35 11.02 3.71
CA GLU A 177 -0.76 11.94 4.01
C GLU A 177 -0.44 13.07 5.01
N ALA A 178 0.78 13.58 4.99
CA ALA A 178 1.17 14.65 5.90
C ALA A 178 0.55 16.02 5.55
N PHE A 179 0.20 16.24 4.28
CA PHE A 179 -0.28 17.53 3.77
C PHE A 179 -1.79 17.58 3.59
N SER A 180 -2.40 16.53 3.04
CA SER A 180 -3.85 16.43 2.89
C SER A 180 -4.56 16.47 4.24
N ARG A 181 -4.07 15.77 5.24
CA ARG A 181 -4.62 15.80 6.59
C ARG A 181 -4.56 17.18 7.23
N LYS A 182 -3.51 17.92 6.99
CA LYS A 182 -3.37 19.30 7.48
C LYS A 182 -4.48 20.22 6.96
N LEU A 183 -4.91 20.04 5.70
CA LEU A 183 -5.92 20.89 5.07
C LEU A 183 -7.35 20.40 5.30
N LEU A 184 -7.63 19.12 5.06
CA LEU A 184 -8.99 18.59 5.04
C LEU A 184 -9.63 18.47 6.41
N THR A 185 -8.85 18.45 7.46
CA THR A 185 -9.35 18.29 8.83
C THR A 185 -9.45 19.59 9.63
N GLY A 186 -9.31 20.74 8.95
CA GLY A 186 -9.43 22.05 9.59
C GLY A 186 -8.27 22.41 10.50
N GLY A 187 -7.09 21.89 10.21
CA GLY A 187 -5.84 22.12 10.92
C GLY A 187 -5.38 20.90 11.70
N ASN A 188 -4.32 20.28 11.24
CA ASN A 188 -3.45 19.36 11.98
C ASN A 188 -4.09 18.10 12.54
N LYS A 189 -4.39 17.11 11.68
CA LYS A 189 -4.64 15.74 12.14
C LYS A 189 -3.63 14.72 11.61
N ASP A 190 -2.49 15.16 11.13
CA ASP A 190 -1.30 14.34 11.12
C ASP A 190 -0.75 14.30 12.55
N TRP A 191 -0.94 13.16 13.23
CA TRP A 191 -0.54 12.97 14.63
C TRP A 191 0.93 13.28 14.90
N TRP A 192 1.80 12.97 13.92
CA TRP A 192 3.23 13.27 14.00
C TRP A 192 3.51 14.74 13.81
N GLY A 193 2.91 15.37 12.81
CA GLY A 193 3.09 16.78 12.50
C GLY A 193 2.62 17.70 13.63
N GLU A 194 1.51 17.35 14.31
CA GLU A 194 1.04 18.09 15.49
C GLU A 194 2.07 18.14 16.62
N ARG A 195 2.79 17.05 16.84
CA ARG A 195 3.72 16.89 17.97
C ARG A 195 5.15 17.28 17.64
N LEU A 196 5.55 17.11 16.40
CA LEU A 196 6.94 17.25 15.98
C LEU A 196 7.18 18.43 15.05
N GLY A 197 6.12 18.93 14.36
CA GLY A 197 6.29 19.82 13.22
C GLY A 197 6.85 19.09 12.00
N GLU A 198 7.04 19.77 10.88
CA GLU A 198 7.46 19.17 9.60
C GLU A 198 8.87 18.54 9.63
N GLU A 199 9.69 18.83 10.63
CA GLU A 199 11.06 18.26 10.74
C GLU A 199 11.07 16.74 10.86
N TYR A 200 9.97 16.11 11.29
CA TYR A 200 9.90 14.65 11.35
C TYR A 200 9.99 14.03 9.95
N ILE A 201 9.46 14.71 8.93
CA ILE A 201 9.52 14.24 7.53
C ILE A 201 10.97 14.23 7.05
N ASP A 202 11.70 15.35 7.24
CA ASP A 202 13.12 15.45 6.87
C ASP A 202 13.94 14.32 7.52
N ASN A 203 13.72 14.10 8.83
CA ASN A 203 14.41 13.08 9.60
C ASN A 203 14.05 11.66 9.13
N ALA A 204 12.77 11.38 8.87
CA ALA A 204 12.31 10.09 8.39
C ALA A 204 13.00 9.69 7.07
N PHE A 205 13.08 10.62 6.11
CA PHE A 205 13.77 10.38 4.84
C PHE A 205 15.27 10.12 5.02
N ARG A 206 15.96 10.87 5.90
CA ARG A 206 17.37 10.63 6.20
C ARG A 206 17.59 9.26 6.85
N TRP A 207 16.77 8.90 7.84
CA TRP A 207 16.87 7.58 8.49
C TRP A 207 16.52 6.42 7.55
N ALA A 208 15.54 6.60 6.66
CA ALA A 208 15.22 5.60 5.65
C ALA A 208 16.39 5.39 4.66
N ARG A 209 17.03 6.47 4.22
CA ARG A 209 18.22 6.40 3.36
C ARG A 209 19.40 5.73 4.05
N ASP A 210 19.61 6.01 5.35
CA ASP A 210 20.67 5.37 6.14
C ASP A 210 20.40 3.87 6.33
N ALA A 211 19.13 3.48 6.52
CA ALA A 211 18.72 2.09 6.71
C ALA A 211 18.86 1.26 5.43
N ASP A 212 18.38 1.78 4.30
CA ASP A 212 18.54 1.16 2.98
C ASP A 212 18.99 2.20 1.92
N PRO A 213 20.30 2.26 1.66
CA PRO A 213 20.89 3.25 0.75
C PRO A 213 20.43 3.13 -0.71
N ASN A 214 19.93 1.96 -1.12
CA ASN A 214 19.57 1.68 -2.51
C ASN A 214 18.08 1.80 -2.79
N ALA A 215 17.23 1.82 -1.76
CA ALA A 215 15.80 1.93 -1.92
C ALA A 215 15.39 3.33 -2.43
N ILE A 216 14.33 3.37 -3.22
CA ILE A 216 13.68 4.61 -3.67
C ILE A 216 12.77 5.12 -2.56
N LEU A 217 12.89 6.40 -2.21
CA LEU A 217 12.17 7.03 -1.11
C LEU A 217 11.10 7.99 -1.62
N ILE A 218 9.84 7.69 -1.31
CA ILE A 218 8.66 8.37 -1.84
C ILE A 218 7.92 9.12 -0.72
N LEU A 219 7.58 10.38 -0.98
CA LEU A 219 6.63 11.17 -0.19
C LEU A 219 5.24 11.03 -0.83
N ASN A 220 4.28 10.45 -0.12
CA ASN A 220 2.99 10.05 -0.65
C ASN A 220 1.83 10.86 -0.07
N ASP A 221 0.89 11.26 -0.92
CA ASP A 221 -0.34 11.93 -0.49
C ASP A 221 -1.43 11.83 -1.57
N PHE A 222 -2.66 12.19 -1.22
CA PHE A 222 -3.79 12.31 -2.13
C PHE A 222 -4.18 13.77 -2.38
N GLY A 223 -5.00 14.02 -3.42
CA GLY A 223 -5.41 15.37 -3.79
C GLY A 223 -4.28 16.24 -4.36
N ASN A 224 -3.22 15.58 -4.80
CA ASN A 224 -2.04 16.20 -5.41
C ASN A 224 -1.89 15.88 -6.90
N GLU A 225 -2.92 15.32 -7.53
CA GLU A 225 -2.94 14.92 -8.93
C GLU A 225 -2.88 16.12 -9.88
N THR A 226 -3.48 17.23 -9.47
CA THR A 226 -3.48 18.50 -10.20
C THR A 226 -2.98 19.64 -9.33
N GLU A 227 -2.67 20.78 -9.94
CA GLU A 227 -2.34 21.99 -9.18
C GLU A 227 -3.54 22.41 -8.30
N GLY A 228 -3.29 22.59 -7.01
CA GLY A 228 -4.25 22.91 -5.98
C GLY A 228 -3.56 23.07 -4.63
N ASP A 229 -4.33 23.27 -3.55
CA ASP A 229 -3.76 23.60 -2.24
C ASP A 229 -2.80 22.52 -1.71
N ILE A 230 -3.20 21.25 -1.77
CA ILE A 230 -2.35 20.13 -1.30
C ILE A 230 -1.10 20.03 -2.17
N SER A 231 -1.29 20.02 -3.50
CA SER A 231 -0.19 19.97 -4.46
C SER A 231 0.80 21.13 -4.27
N ASN A 232 0.31 22.34 -4.00
CA ASN A 232 1.16 23.51 -3.79
C ASN A 232 1.95 23.40 -2.48
N LEU A 233 1.32 22.96 -1.38
CA LEU A 233 2.03 22.71 -0.12
C LEU A 233 3.13 21.67 -0.29
N MET A 234 2.85 20.56 -0.98
CA MET A 234 3.84 19.51 -1.25
C MET A 234 4.98 20.01 -2.14
N TYR A 235 4.65 20.82 -3.16
CA TYR A 235 5.66 21.42 -4.04
C TYR A 235 6.64 22.32 -3.26
N ASP A 236 6.12 23.24 -2.45
CA ASP A 236 6.92 24.15 -1.65
C ASP A 236 7.76 23.39 -0.62
N TYR A 237 7.17 22.38 0.03
CA TYR A 237 7.91 21.52 0.96
C TYR A 237 9.05 20.77 0.26
N ILE A 238 8.78 20.06 -0.85
CA ILE A 238 9.79 19.28 -1.57
C ILE A 238 10.92 20.20 -2.06
N LYS A 239 10.59 21.36 -2.61
CA LYS A 239 11.59 22.36 -3.04
C LYS A 239 12.50 22.77 -1.87
N ALA A 240 11.94 23.08 -0.72
CA ALA A 240 12.70 23.45 0.46
C ALA A 240 13.49 22.26 1.04
N ALA A 241 12.91 21.06 1.09
CA ALA A 241 13.55 19.84 1.58
C ALA A 241 14.75 19.44 0.71
N LYS A 242 14.62 19.52 -0.61
CA LYS A 242 15.73 19.28 -1.55
C LYS A 242 16.88 20.27 -1.32
N ALA A 243 16.57 21.54 -1.07
CA ALA A 243 17.57 22.57 -0.73
C ALA A 243 18.32 22.27 0.58
N ARG A 244 17.67 21.57 1.54
CA ARG A 244 18.29 21.06 2.79
C ARG A 244 18.98 19.70 2.63
N GLY A 245 19.04 19.13 1.41
CA GLY A 245 19.64 17.83 1.13
C GLY A 245 18.83 16.64 1.69
N VAL A 246 17.50 16.77 1.81
CA VAL A 246 16.62 15.65 2.17
C VAL A 246 16.51 14.70 0.97
N PRO A 247 16.73 13.38 1.15
CA PRO A 247 16.81 12.42 0.06
C PRO A 247 15.42 11.95 -0.41
N ILE A 248 14.59 12.88 -0.91
CA ILE A 248 13.31 12.56 -1.53
C ILE A 248 13.58 12.22 -3.00
N ASP A 249 13.34 10.98 -3.40
CA ASP A 249 13.52 10.53 -4.79
C ASP A 249 12.24 10.71 -5.61
N GLY A 250 11.09 10.55 -4.97
CA GLY A 250 9.80 10.58 -5.65
C GLY A 250 8.67 11.25 -4.87
N LEU A 251 7.71 11.72 -5.66
CA LEU A 251 6.39 12.11 -5.22
C LEU A 251 5.42 10.96 -5.53
N GLY A 252 4.72 10.47 -4.51
CA GLY A 252 3.59 9.56 -4.67
C GLY A 252 2.30 10.35 -4.89
N MET A 253 1.57 9.99 -5.95
CA MET A 253 0.21 10.41 -6.19
C MET A 253 -0.69 9.21 -5.95
N GLN A 254 -1.52 9.24 -4.89
CA GLN A 254 -2.42 8.12 -4.56
C GLN A 254 -3.42 7.86 -5.69
N MET A 255 -3.92 8.90 -6.33
CA MET A 255 -4.86 8.79 -7.45
C MET A 255 -6.18 8.10 -7.06
N HIS A 256 -6.74 8.43 -5.89
CA HIS A 256 -8.11 8.08 -5.53
C HIS A 256 -9.08 8.99 -6.27
N ILE A 257 -9.60 8.53 -7.39
CA ILE A 257 -10.37 9.37 -8.31
C ILE A 257 -11.87 9.15 -8.10
N ASP A 258 -12.61 10.22 -7.82
CA ASP A 258 -14.06 10.22 -7.93
C ASP A 258 -14.45 10.40 -9.41
N ALA A 259 -15.20 9.43 -9.96
CA ALA A 259 -15.56 9.43 -11.37
C ALA A 259 -16.43 10.63 -11.77
N THR A 260 -17.13 11.25 -10.82
CA THR A 260 -17.94 12.46 -11.08
C THR A 260 -17.11 13.72 -11.18
N ASN A 261 -15.86 13.69 -10.71
CA ASN A 261 -14.95 14.83 -10.70
C ASN A 261 -13.52 14.45 -11.12
N ALA A 262 -13.39 13.52 -12.07
CA ALA A 262 -12.10 13.07 -12.56
C ALA A 262 -11.30 14.24 -13.18
N PRO A 263 -10.01 14.38 -12.84
CA PRO A 263 -9.18 15.43 -13.42
C PRO A 263 -8.93 15.16 -14.90
N SER A 264 -8.79 16.22 -15.70
CA SER A 264 -8.36 16.05 -17.09
C SER A 264 -6.90 15.63 -17.17
N LYS A 265 -6.58 14.78 -18.14
CA LYS A 265 -5.23 14.33 -18.43
C LYS A 265 -4.21 15.50 -18.48
N ASP A 266 -4.54 16.56 -19.21
CA ASP A 266 -3.63 17.70 -19.40
C ASP A 266 -3.26 18.41 -18.09
N LYS A 267 -4.21 18.53 -17.15
CA LYS A 267 -3.94 19.10 -15.82
C LYS A 267 -3.01 18.21 -15.01
N VAL A 268 -3.21 16.90 -15.08
CA VAL A 268 -2.36 15.91 -14.41
C VAL A 268 -0.95 15.94 -14.98
N VAL A 269 -0.81 15.92 -16.32
CA VAL A 269 0.49 16.04 -17.01
C VAL A 269 1.21 17.33 -16.64
N SER A 270 0.50 18.47 -16.63
CA SER A 270 1.08 19.76 -16.25
C SER A 270 1.67 19.72 -14.84
N ASN A 271 0.91 19.17 -13.88
CA ASN A 271 1.34 19.09 -12.50
C ASN A 271 2.48 18.08 -12.30
N MET A 272 2.45 16.93 -12.98
CA MET A 272 3.56 15.98 -12.97
C MET A 272 4.86 16.63 -13.45
N LYS A 273 4.82 17.34 -14.58
CA LYS A 273 5.99 18.07 -15.13
C LYS A 273 6.53 19.10 -14.13
N ARG A 274 5.64 19.84 -13.45
CA ARG A 274 6.02 20.82 -12.42
C ARG A 274 6.85 20.18 -11.30
N PHE A 275 6.45 19.01 -10.82
CA PHE A 275 7.22 18.29 -9.80
C PHE A 275 8.52 17.68 -10.34
N ASN A 276 8.52 17.19 -11.59
CA ASN A 276 9.75 16.69 -12.22
C ASN A 276 10.84 17.77 -12.31
N GLU A 277 10.48 19.05 -12.48
CA GLU A 277 11.44 20.17 -12.46
C GLU A 277 12.17 20.32 -11.11
N LEU A 278 11.61 19.82 -10.01
CA LEU A 278 12.29 19.73 -8.71
C LEU A 278 13.28 18.57 -8.60
N GLY A 279 13.39 17.73 -9.65
CA GLY A 279 14.25 16.56 -9.67
C GLY A 279 13.70 15.39 -8.86
N VAL A 280 12.37 15.29 -8.70
CA VAL A 280 11.67 14.11 -8.15
C VAL A 280 10.89 13.42 -9.27
N LYS A 281 10.81 12.09 -9.22
CA LYS A 281 9.97 11.31 -10.12
C LYS A 281 8.55 11.18 -9.57
N ILE A 282 7.60 10.93 -10.45
CA ILE A 282 6.21 10.67 -10.08
C ILE A 282 5.99 9.16 -9.97
N TYR A 283 5.34 8.75 -8.89
CA TYR A 283 4.93 7.37 -8.65
C TYR A 283 3.43 7.35 -8.43
N ILE A 284 2.69 6.66 -9.30
CA ILE A 284 1.28 6.40 -9.03
C ILE A 284 1.23 5.25 -8.04
N THR A 285 0.64 5.49 -6.87
CA THR A 285 0.83 4.59 -5.73
C THR A 285 -0.39 3.72 -5.44
N GLU A 286 -1.62 4.23 -5.70
CA GLU A 286 -2.84 3.65 -5.15
C GLU A 286 -4.05 3.83 -6.07
N PHE A 287 -3.83 3.81 -7.38
CA PHE A 287 -4.87 4.18 -8.33
C PHE A 287 -6.14 3.34 -8.20
N ASP A 288 -7.22 4.02 -7.99
CA ASP A 288 -8.59 3.51 -8.07
C ASP A 288 -9.56 4.57 -8.59
N VAL A 289 -10.74 4.14 -9.09
CA VAL A 289 -11.77 5.04 -9.63
C VAL A 289 -13.12 4.71 -9.00
N ASN A 290 -13.51 5.52 -8.02
CA ASN A 290 -14.77 5.39 -7.29
C ASN A 290 -15.98 5.73 -8.17
N MET A 291 -16.88 4.76 -8.36
CA MET A 291 -18.09 4.89 -9.17
C MET A 291 -19.35 5.16 -8.33
N HIS A 292 -19.29 5.19 -7.00
CA HIS A 292 -20.45 5.26 -6.09
C HIS A 292 -21.43 6.39 -6.43
N ALA A 293 -20.95 7.57 -6.77
CA ALA A 293 -21.80 8.73 -7.05
C ALA A 293 -22.33 8.78 -8.50
N VAL A 294 -21.83 7.92 -9.39
CA VAL A 294 -22.32 7.81 -10.78
C VAL A 294 -23.65 7.08 -10.78
N LYS A 295 -24.64 7.61 -11.49
CA LYS A 295 -26.02 7.07 -11.52
C LYS A 295 -26.47 6.88 -12.97
N ASN A 296 -25.73 6.08 -13.71
CA ASN A 296 -25.98 5.74 -15.10
C ASN A 296 -26.37 4.25 -15.24
N SER A 297 -26.51 3.77 -16.47
CA SER A 297 -26.56 2.32 -16.72
C SER A 297 -25.21 1.67 -16.37
N LYS A 298 -25.21 0.40 -16.02
CA LYS A 298 -23.95 -0.32 -15.70
C LYS A 298 -22.94 -0.25 -16.86
N GLU A 299 -23.42 -0.32 -18.10
CA GLU A 299 -22.57 -0.22 -19.29
C GLU A 299 -21.91 1.16 -19.39
N ASP A 300 -22.68 2.25 -19.17
CA ASP A 300 -22.12 3.61 -19.19
C ASP A 300 -21.15 3.86 -18.05
N GLU A 301 -21.43 3.34 -16.84
CA GLU A 301 -20.52 3.39 -15.70
C GLU A 301 -19.19 2.71 -16.02
N ASP A 302 -19.23 1.50 -16.57
CA ASP A 302 -18.06 0.73 -16.93
C ASP A 302 -17.22 1.43 -18.02
N GLN A 303 -17.88 2.06 -19.01
CA GLN A 303 -17.18 2.83 -20.05
C GLN A 303 -16.58 4.12 -19.50
N GLN A 304 -17.28 4.82 -18.60
CA GLN A 304 -16.74 6.01 -17.93
C GLN A 304 -15.50 5.65 -17.09
N GLN A 305 -15.57 4.59 -16.29
CA GLN A 305 -14.45 4.10 -15.50
C GLN A 305 -13.25 3.75 -16.39
N ALA A 306 -13.49 2.97 -17.44
CA ALA A 306 -12.47 2.56 -18.41
C ALA A 306 -11.77 3.76 -19.06
N LYS A 307 -12.55 4.79 -19.45
CA LYS A 307 -12.01 6.03 -20.02
C LYS A 307 -11.05 6.72 -19.03
N ILE A 308 -11.45 6.87 -17.76
CA ILE A 308 -10.64 7.53 -16.74
C ILE A 308 -9.33 6.75 -16.51
N TYR A 309 -9.42 5.42 -16.41
CA TYR A 309 -8.23 4.57 -16.27
C TYR A 309 -7.25 4.74 -17.44
N GLY A 310 -7.76 4.74 -18.67
CA GLY A 310 -6.93 4.92 -19.86
C GLY A 310 -6.29 6.31 -19.94
N GLU A 311 -7.05 7.38 -19.70
CA GLU A 311 -6.57 8.76 -19.78
C GLU A 311 -5.49 9.07 -18.73
N LEU A 312 -5.65 8.55 -17.50
CA LEU A 312 -4.68 8.81 -16.43
C LEU A 312 -3.41 7.96 -16.58
N LEU A 313 -3.50 6.75 -17.12
CA LEU A 313 -2.30 6.04 -17.55
C LEU A 313 -1.58 6.76 -18.72
N GLU A 314 -2.32 7.28 -19.69
CA GLU A 314 -1.74 8.10 -20.76
C GLU A 314 -0.98 9.32 -20.22
N ALA A 315 -1.46 9.95 -19.12
CA ALA A 315 -0.74 11.05 -18.46
C ALA A 315 0.66 10.65 -18.00
N CYS A 316 0.78 9.48 -17.33
CA CYS A 316 2.07 8.95 -16.90
C CYS A 316 2.98 8.62 -18.11
N LEU A 317 2.42 7.99 -19.14
CA LEU A 317 3.18 7.68 -20.37
C LEU A 317 3.64 8.93 -21.12
N GLU A 318 2.85 10.01 -21.11
CA GLU A 318 3.18 11.28 -21.78
C GLU A 318 4.35 12.02 -21.12
N VAL A 319 4.45 12.00 -19.79
CA VAL A 319 5.62 12.59 -19.10
C VAL A 319 6.87 11.71 -19.26
N GLY A 320 6.69 10.47 -19.68
CA GLY A 320 7.73 9.50 -20.02
C GLY A 320 8.26 8.71 -18.83
N ALA A 321 8.76 7.51 -19.10
CA ALA A 321 9.20 6.54 -18.10
C ALA A 321 10.32 7.05 -17.16
N ALA A 322 11.15 7.98 -17.63
CA ALA A 322 12.18 8.61 -16.80
C ALA A 322 11.57 9.46 -15.67
N ASN A 323 10.37 9.98 -15.88
CA ASN A 323 9.66 10.92 -15.01
C ASN A 323 8.49 10.28 -14.24
N CYS A 324 7.81 9.27 -14.85
CA CYS A 324 6.77 8.45 -14.23
C CYS A 324 7.08 6.97 -14.51
N PRO A 325 7.96 6.33 -13.72
CA PRO A 325 8.46 4.99 -14.01
C PRO A 325 7.47 3.87 -13.72
N ASN A 326 6.49 4.09 -12.85
CA ASN A 326 5.55 3.03 -12.50
C ASN A 326 4.15 3.53 -12.14
N PHE A 327 3.21 2.58 -12.22
CA PHE A 327 1.80 2.80 -12.04
C PHE A 327 1.21 1.69 -11.16
N GLY A 328 0.84 2.02 -9.92
CA GLY A 328 0.33 1.11 -8.92
C GLY A 328 -1.18 1.23 -8.72
N PHE A 329 -1.85 0.09 -8.60
CA PHE A 329 -3.29 0.00 -8.33
C PHE A 329 -3.55 -0.35 -6.87
N LEU A 330 -4.59 0.24 -6.26
CA LEU A 330 -4.98 0.02 -4.86
C LEU A 330 -5.72 -1.31 -4.67
N GLY A 331 -5.32 -2.33 -5.35
CA GLY A 331 -5.87 -3.66 -5.28
C GLY A 331 -6.22 -4.22 -6.63
N LEU A 332 -6.69 -5.46 -6.61
CA LEU A 332 -6.98 -6.24 -7.80
C LEU A 332 -8.48 -6.31 -8.08
N ILE A 333 -9.28 -6.67 -7.08
CA ILE A 333 -10.71 -7.00 -7.15
C ILE A 333 -11.55 -6.08 -6.29
N ASP A 334 -12.76 -5.75 -6.72
CA ASP A 334 -13.64 -4.77 -6.05
C ASP A 334 -13.92 -5.09 -4.57
N ARG A 335 -13.92 -6.38 -4.15
CA ARG A 335 -14.07 -6.75 -2.74
C ARG A 335 -12.84 -6.45 -1.87
N GLN A 336 -11.70 -6.10 -2.47
CA GLN A 336 -10.49 -5.64 -1.77
C GLN A 336 -10.53 -4.15 -1.45
N SER A 337 -11.46 -3.41 -2.06
CA SER A 337 -11.54 -1.96 -1.96
C SER A 337 -11.74 -1.46 -0.53
N TRP A 338 -10.95 -0.46 -0.15
CA TRP A 338 -11.07 0.25 1.11
C TRP A 338 -12.38 1.05 1.26
N TYR A 339 -13.03 1.41 0.15
CA TYR A 339 -14.34 2.09 0.15
C TYR A 339 -15.42 1.31 0.89
N ARG A 340 -15.33 -0.02 0.92
CA ARG A 340 -16.23 -0.87 1.71
C ARG A 340 -16.09 -0.60 3.21
N GLY A 341 -14.88 -0.35 3.68
CA GLY A 341 -14.60 -0.02 5.07
C GLY A 341 -15.21 1.29 5.57
N ILE A 342 -15.67 2.14 4.63
CA ILE A 342 -16.36 3.41 4.90
C ILE A 342 -17.82 3.40 4.42
N GLY A 343 -18.37 2.23 4.08
CA GLY A 343 -19.79 2.05 3.74
C GLY A 343 -20.17 2.36 2.30
N LEU A 344 -19.22 2.42 1.37
CA LEU A 344 -19.45 2.63 -0.06
C LEU A 344 -19.27 1.30 -0.81
N GLU A 345 -20.19 0.35 -0.57
CA GLU A 345 -20.14 -1.01 -1.10
C GLU A 345 -20.21 -1.08 -2.64
N ASP A 346 -20.86 -0.09 -3.25
CA ASP A 346 -21.09 0.03 -4.70
C ASP A 346 -20.05 0.91 -5.42
N ALA A 347 -18.94 1.24 -4.74
CA ALA A 347 -17.86 2.03 -5.35
C ALA A 347 -17.21 1.33 -6.55
N ASN A 348 -17.14 0.01 -6.55
CA ASN A 348 -16.59 -0.86 -7.62
C ASN A 348 -15.36 -0.25 -8.32
N PRO A 349 -14.27 0.09 -7.57
CA PRO A 349 -13.27 1.01 -8.10
C PRO A 349 -12.14 0.32 -8.90
N LEU A 350 -12.00 -1.02 -8.83
CA LEU A 350 -10.80 -1.72 -9.29
C LEU A 350 -10.93 -2.35 -10.69
N LEU A 351 -9.87 -3.03 -11.16
CA LEU A 351 -9.79 -3.57 -12.52
C LEU A 351 -10.59 -4.85 -12.75
N PHE A 352 -10.86 -5.59 -11.67
CA PHE A 352 -11.59 -6.86 -11.72
C PHE A 352 -12.81 -6.81 -10.79
N ASN A 353 -13.87 -7.51 -11.22
CA ASN A 353 -15.03 -7.77 -10.38
C ASN A 353 -14.67 -8.68 -9.20
N GLU A 354 -15.60 -8.87 -8.25
CA GLU A 354 -15.41 -9.73 -7.08
C GLU A 354 -15.09 -11.19 -7.41
N ASP A 355 -15.60 -11.66 -8.56
CA ASP A 355 -15.41 -13.02 -9.09
C ASP A 355 -14.17 -13.18 -9.98
N TYR A 356 -13.28 -12.18 -9.98
CA TYR A 356 -12.07 -12.11 -10.82
C TYR A 356 -12.29 -11.90 -12.31
N SER A 357 -13.52 -11.71 -12.79
CA SER A 357 -13.75 -11.35 -14.19
C SER A 357 -13.19 -9.95 -14.47
N PRO A 358 -12.44 -9.76 -15.58
CA PRO A 358 -11.87 -8.46 -15.91
C PRO A 358 -12.94 -7.48 -16.35
N LYS A 359 -12.84 -6.23 -15.86
CA LYS A 359 -13.74 -5.13 -16.21
C LYS A 359 -13.26 -4.40 -17.47
N PRO A 360 -14.09 -3.58 -18.12
CA PRO A 360 -13.66 -2.68 -19.20
C PRO A 360 -12.45 -1.83 -18.83
N ALA A 361 -12.27 -1.46 -17.54
CA ALA A 361 -11.10 -0.75 -17.04
C ALA A 361 -9.79 -1.52 -17.26
N PHE A 362 -9.77 -2.85 -17.03
CA PHE A 362 -8.60 -3.69 -17.34
C PHE A 362 -8.21 -3.62 -18.82
N PHE A 363 -9.20 -3.70 -19.71
CA PHE A 363 -8.95 -3.61 -21.15
C PHE A 363 -8.53 -2.21 -21.59
N ALA A 364 -9.01 -1.15 -20.91
CA ALA A 364 -8.56 0.21 -21.19
C ALA A 364 -7.09 0.41 -20.85
N ILE A 365 -6.62 -0.08 -19.70
CA ILE A 365 -5.19 -0.10 -19.34
C ILE A 365 -4.39 -0.85 -20.40
N ARG A 366 -4.84 -2.07 -20.75
CA ARG A 366 -4.20 -2.89 -21.78
C ARG A 366 -4.09 -2.14 -23.13
N ASN A 367 -5.19 -1.63 -23.62
CA ASN A 367 -5.25 -0.91 -24.91
C ASN A 367 -4.36 0.34 -24.90
N THR A 368 -4.28 1.04 -23.77
CA THR A 368 -3.42 2.22 -23.62
C THR A 368 -1.94 1.82 -23.67
N LEU A 369 -1.55 0.71 -23.08
CA LEU A 369 -0.18 0.18 -23.14
C LEU A 369 0.18 -0.36 -24.55
N GLU A 370 -0.78 -0.88 -25.31
CA GLU A 370 -0.58 -1.38 -26.69
C GLU A 370 -0.42 -0.26 -27.74
N LYS A 371 -0.94 0.94 -27.50
CA LYS A 371 -0.74 2.09 -28.39
C LYS A 371 0.75 2.38 -28.55
N LYS A 372 1.20 2.63 -29.78
CA LYS A 372 2.59 2.99 -30.10
C LYS A 372 2.88 4.46 -29.83
#